data_1131e7f448a88080c5cbd99191ce1f13
#
_entry.id   1131e7f448a88080c5cbd99191ce1f13
#
_cell.length_a   1.000
_cell.length_b   1.000
_cell.length_c   1.000
_cell.angle_alpha   90.00
_cell.angle_beta   90.00
_cell.angle_gamma   90.00
#
_symmetry.space_group_name_H-M   'P 1'
#
loop_
_entity.id
_entity.type
_entity.pdbx_description
1 polymer ?
#
loop_
_entity_poly.entity_id
_entity_poly.type
_entity_poly.pdbx_seq_one_letter_code
_entity_poly.pdbx_strand_id
1 'polypeptide(L)'
;MIIVHDIFISKPGNASKLAKMFKEAMTGESELVNIMTDMTGQFNKVVMVSKYENLAAYEKSFEKYKEDVKAKKMNEAMAGYQDMYLTGSREIYQTW
;
A
#
# COMPACT_ATOMS: atom_id res chain seq x y z
N MET A 1 5.29 -17.91 -3.74
CA MET A 1 4.52 -16.67 -3.60
C MET A 1 5.14 -15.80 -2.53
N ILE A 2 5.16 -14.51 -2.75
CA ILE A 2 5.60 -13.53 -1.75
C ILE A 2 4.43 -12.67 -1.29
N ILE A 3 4.51 -12.23 -0.05
CA ILE A 3 3.58 -11.28 0.57
C ILE A 3 4.36 -10.00 0.88
N VAL A 4 3.85 -8.87 0.46
CA VAL A 4 4.48 -7.56 0.67
C VAL A 4 3.65 -6.75 1.65
N HIS A 5 4.30 -6.27 2.71
CA HIS A 5 3.71 -5.33 3.66
C HIS A 5 4.33 -3.96 3.43
N ASP A 6 3.55 -3.03 2.93
CA ASP A 6 3.93 -1.62 2.91
C ASP A 6 3.37 -0.97 4.17
N ILE A 7 4.25 -0.55 5.06
CA ILE A 7 3.91 -0.11 6.41
C ILE A 7 4.11 1.40 6.51
N PHE A 8 3.07 2.10 6.92
CA PHE A 8 3.09 3.56 7.08
C PHE A 8 2.73 3.92 8.53
N ILE A 9 3.53 4.78 9.12
CA ILE A 9 3.18 5.40 10.41
C ILE A 9 2.61 6.76 10.07
N SER A 10 1.29 6.88 10.16
CA SER A 10 0.62 8.12 9.79
C SER A 10 0.74 9.17 10.89
N LYS A 11 0.51 10.41 10.51
CA LYS A 11 0.36 11.50 11.48
C LYS A 11 -0.87 11.27 12.34
N PRO A 12 -0.91 11.75 13.59
CA PRO A 12 -2.06 11.56 14.47
C PRO A 12 -3.37 11.97 13.80
N GLY A 13 -4.36 11.07 13.87
CA GLY A 13 -5.67 11.29 13.30
C GLY A 13 -5.81 10.95 11.82
N ASN A 14 -4.73 10.59 11.13
CA ASN A 14 -4.74 10.35 9.69
C ASN A 14 -4.79 8.87 9.28
N ALA A 15 -4.70 7.94 10.22
CA ALA A 15 -4.65 6.51 9.88
C ALA A 15 -5.86 6.05 9.08
N SER A 16 -7.06 6.37 9.51
CA SER A 16 -8.29 6.00 8.80
C SER A 16 -8.39 6.66 7.43
N LYS A 17 -8.00 7.92 7.34
CA LYS A 17 -7.99 8.66 6.07
C LYS A 17 -7.02 8.04 5.09
N LEU A 18 -5.82 7.71 5.54
CA LEU A 18 -4.78 7.08 4.72
C LEU A 18 -5.22 5.68 4.27
N ALA A 19 -5.78 4.88 5.17
CA ALA A 19 -6.28 3.55 4.85
C ALA A 19 -7.40 3.60 3.79
N LYS A 20 -8.33 4.51 3.93
CA LYS A 20 -9.41 4.71 2.94
C LYS A 20 -8.87 5.16 1.59
N MET A 21 -7.89 6.06 1.59
CA MET A 21 -7.24 6.53 0.37
C MET A 21 -6.58 5.39 -0.38
N PHE A 22 -5.82 4.54 0.31
CA PHE A 22 -5.19 3.36 -0.28
C PHE A 22 -6.23 2.37 -0.80
N LYS A 23 -7.30 2.16 -0.07
CA LYS A 23 -8.37 1.25 -0.48
C LYS A 23 -9.02 1.71 -1.79
N GLU A 24 -9.29 2.98 -1.92
CA GLU A 24 -9.85 3.56 -3.14
C GLU A 24 -8.86 3.49 -4.31
N ALA A 25 -7.61 3.87 -4.07
CA ALA A 25 -6.57 3.86 -5.10
C ALA A 25 -6.30 2.47 -5.65
N MET A 26 -6.39 1.45 -4.80
CA MET A 26 -6.10 0.05 -5.14
C MET A 26 -7.34 -0.76 -5.52
N THR A 27 -8.49 -0.12 -5.65
CA THR A 27 -9.72 -0.80 -6.07
C THR A 27 -9.54 -1.47 -7.43
N GLY A 28 -9.86 -2.76 -7.50
CA GLY A 28 -9.73 -3.54 -8.73
C GLY A 28 -8.35 -4.13 -8.96
N GLU A 29 -7.38 -3.87 -8.11
CA GLU A 29 -6.05 -4.47 -8.21
C GLU A 29 -6.08 -5.89 -7.62
N SER A 30 -5.80 -6.88 -8.46
CA SER A 30 -5.86 -8.30 -8.07
C SER A 30 -4.78 -8.68 -7.05
N GLU A 31 -3.68 -7.95 -7.01
CA GLU A 31 -2.57 -8.19 -6.10
C GLU A 31 -2.85 -7.72 -4.67
N LEU A 32 -3.80 -6.81 -4.48
CA LEU A 32 -4.13 -6.32 -3.15
C LEU A 32 -4.84 -7.40 -2.34
N VAL A 33 -4.32 -7.69 -1.15
CA VAL A 33 -4.93 -8.63 -0.21
C VAL A 33 -5.78 -7.86 0.79
N ASN A 34 -5.19 -6.91 1.49
CA ASN A 34 -5.84 -6.17 2.57
C ASN A 34 -5.18 -4.82 2.77
N ILE A 35 -5.96 -3.91 3.39
CA ILE A 35 -5.41 -2.72 4.03
C ILE A 35 -5.86 -2.78 5.48
N MET A 36 -4.90 -2.67 6.41
CA MET A 36 -5.13 -2.87 7.84
C MET A 36 -4.62 -1.68 8.63
N THR A 37 -5.25 -1.43 9.77
CA THR A 37 -4.75 -0.49 10.76
C THR A 37 -4.44 -1.25 12.05
N ASP A 38 -3.38 -0.85 12.76
CA ASP A 38 -3.01 -1.50 14.01
C ASP A 38 -3.93 -1.04 15.13
N MET A 39 -4.59 -1.98 15.78
CA MET A 39 -5.51 -1.70 16.87
C MET A 39 -4.91 -1.90 18.27
N THR A 40 -3.75 -2.54 18.35
CA THR A 40 -3.22 -3.00 19.64
C THR A 40 -1.77 -2.64 19.89
N GLY A 41 -0.99 -2.42 18.83
CA GLY A 41 0.44 -2.15 18.92
C GLY A 41 0.74 -0.67 18.75
N GLN A 42 1.42 -0.33 17.67
CA GLN A 42 1.80 1.03 17.39
C GLN A 42 0.62 1.87 16.91
N PHE A 43 0.44 3.06 17.50
CA PHE A 43 -0.60 4.00 17.08
C PHE A 43 -0.34 4.49 15.66
N ASN A 44 -1.43 4.71 14.92
CA ASN A 44 -1.42 5.32 13.58
C ASN A 44 -0.68 4.48 12.52
N LYS A 45 -0.50 3.19 12.74
CA LYS A 45 0.13 2.30 11.75
C LYS A 45 -0.91 1.79 10.75
N VAL A 46 -0.60 1.98 9.46
CA VAL A 46 -1.39 1.47 8.34
C VAL A 46 -0.54 0.49 7.56
N VAL A 47 -1.07 -0.68 7.27
CA VAL A 47 -0.36 -1.72 6.52
C VAL A 47 -1.15 -2.06 5.27
N MET A 48 -0.52 -1.90 4.11
CA MET A 48 -1.07 -2.37 2.84
C MET A 48 -0.43 -3.71 2.51
N VAL A 49 -1.23 -4.75 2.41
CA VAL A 49 -0.77 -6.11 2.14
C VAL A 49 -1.08 -6.47 0.69
N SER A 50 -0.06 -6.86 -0.04
CA SER A 50 -0.20 -7.32 -1.42
C SER A 50 0.52 -8.65 -1.61
N LYS A 51 0.20 -9.35 -2.70
CA LYS A 51 0.78 -10.65 -3.02
C LYS A 51 1.24 -10.70 -4.48
N TYR A 52 2.34 -11.41 -4.70
CA TYR A 52 2.91 -11.62 -6.03
C TYR A 52 3.47 -13.05 -6.11
N GLU A 53 3.56 -13.59 -7.32
CA GLU A 53 4.14 -14.94 -7.51
C GLU A 53 5.59 -15.02 -7.04
N ASN A 54 6.38 -13.97 -7.34
CA ASN A 54 7.79 -13.89 -7.01
C ASN A 54 8.26 -12.44 -7.04
N LEU A 55 9.53 -12.21 -6.71
CA LEU A 55 10.12 -10.86 -6.72
C LEU A 55 10.14 -10.23 -8.11
N ALA A 56 10.33 -11.02 -9.15
CA ALA A 56 10.31 -10.50 -10.53
C ALA A 56 8.93 -9.94 -10.90
N ALA A 57 7.87 -10.63 -10.51
CA ALA A 57 6.49 -10.16 -10.73
C ALA A 57 6.22 -8.86 -9.96
N TYR A 58 6.72 -8.79 -8.73
CA TYR A 58 6.60 -7.59 -7.91
C TYR A 58 7.33 -6.40 -8.57
N GLU A 59 8.55 -6.62 -9.03
CA GLU A 59 9.34 -5.59 -9.72
C GLU A 59 8.66 -5.10 -11.00
N LYS A 60 8.10 -6.01 -11.79
CA LYS A 60 7.33 -5.65 -12.99
C LYS A 60 6.10 -4.82 -12.69
N SER A 61 5.50 -4.97 -11.52
CA SER A 61 4.32 -4.19 -11.13
C SER A 61 4.61 -2.69 -11.10
N PHE A 62 5.82 -2.28 -10.77
CA PHE A 62 6.21 -0.88 -10.76
C PHE A 62 6.25 -0.27 -12.17
N GLU A 63 6.62 -1.05 -13.18
CA GLU A 63 6.62 -0.58 -14.57
C GLU A 63 5.21 -0.34 -15.08
N LYS A 64 4.27 -1.19 -14.69
CA LYS A 64 2.84 -1.07 -14.99
C LYS A 64 2.27 0.27 -14.54
N TYR A 65 2.75 0.79 -13.41
CA TYR A 65 2.25 2.02 -12.82
C TYR A 65 2.86 3.29 -13.41
N LYS A 66 3.88 3.17 -14.23
CA LYS A 66 4.56 4.34 -14.83
C LYS A 66 3.94 4.80 -16.15
N GLU A 67 3.24 3.93 -16.87
CA GLU A 67 2.85 4.17 -18.27
C GLU A 67 1.35 4.08 -18.55
N ASP A 68 0.51 3.71 -17.57
CA ASP A 68 -0.89 3.39 -17.80
C ASP A 68 -1.84 4.49 -17.32
N VAL A 69 -2.99 4.58 -17.97
CA VAL A 69 -4.12 5.42 -17.55
C VAL A 69 -4.55 5.08 -16.11
N LYS A 70 -4.45 3.82 -15.71
CA LYS A 70 -4.66 3.37 -14.33
C LYS A 70 -3.70 4.00 -13.33
N ALA A 71 -2.42 4.12 -13.71
CA ALA A 71 -1.41 4.76 -12.86
C ALA A 71 -1.74 6.23 -12.62
N LYS A 72 -2.22 6.92 -13.65
CA LYS A 72 -2.63 8.31 -13.54
C LYS A 72 -3.81 8.49 -12.58
N LYS A 73 -4.82 7.63 -12.69
CA LYS A 73 -5.97 7.62 -11.77
C LYS A 73 -5.56 7.29 -10.34
N MET A 74 -4.65 6.33 -10.18
CA MET A 74 -4.13 5.95 -8.89
C MET A 74 -3.35 7.11 -8.25
N ASN A 75 -2.50 7.77 -9.01
CA ASN A 75 -1.75 8.93 -8.54
C ASN A 75 -2.67 10.08 -8.12
N GLU A 76 -3.74 10.31 -8.86
CA GLU A 76 -4.75 11.31 -8.51
C GLU A 76 -5.47 10.94 -7.20
N ALA A 77 -5.87 9.67 -7.06
CA ALA A 77 -6.53 9.16 -5.86
C ALA A 77 -5.62 9.23 -4.62
N MET A 78 -4.31 9.14 -4.83
CA MET A 78 -3.31 9.19 -3.76
C MET A 78 -2.68 10.58 -3.59
N ALA A 79 -3.22 11.60 -4.24
CA ALA A 79 -2.67 12.95 -4.13
C ALA A 79 -2.64 13.42 -2.67
N GLY A 80 -1.48 13.88 -2.22
CA GLY A 80 -1.30 14.36 -0.85
C GLY A 80 -1.02 13.29 0.19
N TYR A 81 -0.96 11.99 -0.18
CA TYR A 81 -0.73 10.93 0.81
C TYR A 81 0.62 11.08 1.52
N GLN A 82 1.60 11.64 0.84
CA GLN A 82 2.95 11.87 1.39
C GLN A 82 2.96 12.78 2.59
N ASP A 83 1.99 13.67 2.71
CA ASP A 83 1.86 14.58 3.85
C ASP A 83 1.11 13.94 5.02
N MET A 84 0.54 12.74 4.82
CA MET A 84 -0.30 12.08 5.81
C MET A 84 0.46 11.10 6.70
N TYR A 85 1.70 10.76 6.38
CA TYR A 85 2.49 9.84 7.19
C TYR A 85 3.85 10.42 7.55
N LEU A 86 4.43 9.88 8.65
CA LEU A 86 5.73 10.30 9.17
C LEU A 86 6.86 9.45 8.63
N THR A 87 6.67 8.14 8.60
CA THR A 87 7.66 7.18 8.11
C THR A 87 6.98 6.05 7.35
N GLY A 88 7.74 5.43 6.48
CA GLY A 88 7.29 4.25 5.76
C GLY A 88 8.38 3.19 5.75
N SER A 89 7.98 1.93 5.72
CA SER A 89 8.88 0.79 5.60
C SER A 89 8.21 -0.32 4.79
N ARG A 90 8.99 -1.32 4.40
CA ARG A 90 8.48 -2.44 3.62
C ARG A 90 9.07 -3.74 4.13
N GLU A 91 8.21 -4.74 4.24
CA GLU A 91 8.62 -6.10 4.58
C GLU A 91 8.13 -7.03 3.48
N ILE A 92 8.98 -7.93 3.04
CA ILE A 92 8.64 -8.90 2.00
C ILE A 92 8.86 -10.29 2.60
N TYR A 93 7.81 -11.10 2.60
CA TYR A 93 7.82 -12.45 3.16
C TYR A 93 7.61 -13.48 2.07
N GLN A 94 8.31 -14.59 2.17
CA GLN A 94 8.04 -15.74 1.34
C GLN A 94 7.06 -16.67 2.07
N THR A 95 6.00 -17.10 1.38
CA THR A 95 5.06 -18.08 1.94
C THR A 95 5.61 -19.49 1.77
N TRP A 96 5.26 -20.35 2.70
CA TRP A 96 5.67 -21.76 2.69
C TRP A 96 4.48 -22.69 2.52
#